data_aa016b0f4115450d4497645e56a3a6da
#
_entry.id   aa016b0f4115450d4497645e56a3a6da
#
_cell.length_a   1.000
_cell.length_b   1.000
_cell.length_c   1.000
_cell.angle_alpha   90.00
_cell.angle_beta   90.00
_cell.angle_gamma   90.00
#
_symmetry.space_group_name_H-M   'P 1'
#
loop_
_entity.id
_entity.type
_entity.pdbx_description
1 polymer ?
#
loop_
_entity_poly.entity_id
_entity_poly.type
_entity_poly.pdbx_seq_one_letter_code
_entity_poly.pdbx_strand_id
1 'polypeptide(L)'
;MRKFSSLRRLQTLLLPTAIAAVTLTTYAADPNKLENLRVTNACKYCDLTDAALAGADLRGADFQNANLSGANLSKADLSQRPLEKRTLSTNFESANLKKTNLSEAKLNGANFLNAFLRDTNLEGADLSGASFSAANLKGANLKGAKMDGAKLEGAKLCNTIMPDGSVNDSGC
;
A
#
# COMPACT_ATOMS: atom_id res chain seq x y z
N MET A 1 27.23 -40.21 -33.94
CA MET A 1 27.16 -39.75 -32.54
C MET A 1 27.41 -38.24 -32.51
N ARG A 2 26.38 -37.45 -32.42
CA ARG A 2 26.48 -35.97 -32.30
C ARG A 2 25.90 -35.56 -30.95
N LYS A 3 26.79 -35.07 -30.07
CA LYS A 3 26.42 -34.50 -28.75
C LYS A 3 25.82 -33.11 -28.95
N PHE A 4 24.55 -32.94 -28.61
CA PHE A 4 23.94 -31.66 -28.48
C PHE A 4 24.21 -31.13 -27.05
N SER A 5 25.13 -30.17 -26.94
CA SER A 5 25.28 -29.37 -25.74
C SER A 5 24.43 -28.12 -25.90
N SER A 6 23.22 -28.13 -25.35
CA SER A 6 22.42 -26.91 -25.21
C SER A 6 22.88 -26.15 -24.00
N LEU A 7 23.75 -25.18 -24.17
CA LEU A 7 23.94 -24.11 -23.18
C LEU A 7 22.64 -23.31 -23.10
N ARG A 8 21.83 -23.57 -22.11
CA ARG A 8 20.79 -22.62 -21.69
C ARG A 8 21.51 -21.41 -21.12
N ARG A 9 21.52 -20.31 -21.86
CA ARG A 9 21.85 -19.00 -21.36
C ARG A 9 20.83 -18.68 -20.26
N LEU A 10 21.27 -18.72 -19.00
CA LEU A 10 20.56 -18.03 -17.92
C LEU A 10 20.59 -16.53 -18.28
N GLN A 11 19.51 -16.07 -18.86
CA GLN A 11 19.20 -14.63 -18.81
C GLN A 11 18.92 -14.31 -17.35
N THR A 12 19.90 -13.76 -16.66
CA THR A 12 19.71 -13.04 -15.42
C THR A 12 18.84 -11.83 -15.74
N LEU A 13 17.51 -12.02 -15.66
CA LEU A 13 16.61 -10.90 -15.54
C LEU A 13 17.04 -10.15 -14.28
N LEU A 14 17.56 -8.95 -14.48
CA LEU A 14 17.72 -7.96 -13.43
C LEU A 14 16.31 -7.65 -12.86
N LEU A 15 15.93 -8.40 -11.83
CA LEU A 15 14.75 -8.11 -11.03
C LEU A 15 14.95 -6.76 -10.35
N PRO A 16 13.95 -5.89 -10.35
CA PRO A 16 14.06 -4.62 -9.62
C PRO A 16 14.31 -4.92 -8.15
N THR A 17 15.44 -4.47 -7.66
CA THR A 17 15.98 -4.69 -6.30
C THR A 17 15.26 -3.87 -5.24
N ALA A 18 13.93 -3.94 -5.15
CA ALA A 18 13.17 -3.01 -4.33
C ALA A 18 12.52 -3.59 -3.06
N ILE A 19 12.51 -4.92 -2.89
CA ILE A 19 12.10 -5.54 -1.61
C ILE A 19 13.30 -6.31 -1.00
N ALA A 20 14.49 -5.76 -1.13
CA ALA A 20 15.71 -6.38 -0.63
C ALA A 20 16.02 -5.95 0.80
N ALA A 21 15.22 -6.28 1.76
CA ALA A 21 15.54 -6.42 3.19
C ALA A 21 14.26 -6.50 4.05
N VAL A 22 13.31 -7.34 3.69
CA VAL A 22 12.37 -7.81 4.72
C VAL A 22 13.13 -8.88 5.50
N THR A 23 13.78 -8.48 6.59
CA THR A 23 14.32 -9.45 7.56
C THR A 23 13.15 -10.26 8.09
N LEU A 24 13.16 -11.55 7.77
CA LEU A 24 12.18 -12.57 8.18
C LEU A 24 12.18 -12.77 9.70
N THR A 25 11.72 -11.79 10.48
CA THR A 25 11.65 -11.93 11.94
C THR A 25 10.38 -11.39 12.56
N THR A 26 9.24 -11.49 11.88
CA THR A 26 7.95 -11.38 12.58
C THR A 26 6.90 -12.27 11.92
N TYR A 27 6.35 -13.15 12.70
CA TYR A 27 5.27 -14.08 12.42
C TYR A 27 3.97 -13.33 12.10
N ALA A 28 3.57 -13.19 10.84
CA ALA A 28 2.16 -12.99 10.52
C ALA A 28 1.82 -13.11 9.03
N ALA A 29 2.70 -12.75 8.08
CA ALA A 29 2.37 -12.90 6.66
C ALA A 29 2.89 -14.22 6.08
N ASP A 30 2.06 -14.90 5.30
CA ASP A 30 2.46 -16.10 4.56
C ASP A 30 3.64 -15.79 3.62
N PRO A 31 4.81 -16.45 3.75
CA PRO A 31 5.99 -16.20 2.93
C PRO A 31 5.72 -16.30 1.43
N ASN A 32 4.81 -17.20 1.02
CA ASN A 32 4.43 -17.37 -0.39
C ASN A 32 3.68 -16.16 -0.92
N LYS A 33 2.92 -15.47 -0.08
CA LYS A 33 2.17 -14.26 -0.48
C LYS A 33 3.06 -13.05 -0.58
N LEU A 34 4.05 -12.92 0.30
CA LEU A 34 5.08 -11.89 0.18
C LEU A 34 5.94 -12.09 -1.07
N GLU A 35 6.28 -13.33 -1.41
CA GLU A 35 6.98 -13.65 -2.65
C GLU A 35 6.13 -13.32 -3.89
N ASN A 36 4.83 -13.63 -3.88
CA ASN A 36 3.92 -13.24 -4.96
C ASN A 36 3.87 -11.72 -5.12
N LEU A 37 3.75 -10.97 -4.02
CA LEU A 37 3.77 -9.51 -4.05
C LEU A 37 5.08 -9.01 -4.66
N ARG A 38 6.22 -9.60 -4.29
CA ARG A 38 7.54 -9.26 -4.82
C ARG A 38 7.67 -9.51 -6.32
N VAL A 39 7.12 -10.62 -6.82
CA VAL A 39 7.25 -11.04 -8.23
C VAL A 39 6.21 -10.38 -9.13
N THR A 40 4.96 -10.33 -8.69
CA THR A 40 3.83 -9.87 -9.53
C THR A 40 3.39 -8.45 -9.24
N ASN A 41 3.86 -7.85 -8.15
CA ASN A 41 3.39 -6.56 -7.62
C ASN A 41 1.87 -6.55 -7.34
N ALA A 42 1.29 -7.72 -7.06
CA ALA A 42 -0.13 -7.87 -6.77
C ALA A 42 -0.35 -8.85 -5.63
N CYS A 43 -1.28 -8.51 -4.77
CA CYS A 43 -1.67 -9.33 -3.62
C CYS A 43 -3.16 -9.16 -3.32
N LYS A 44 -3.99 -9.39 -4.36
CA LYS A 44 -5.46 -9.35 -4.19
C LYS A 44 -5.91 -10.46 -3.25
N TYR A 45 -6.85 -10.12 -2.35
CA TYR A 45 -7.39 -11.06 -1.36
C TYR A 45 -6.33 -11.71 -0.46
N CYS A 46 -5.10 -11.18 -0.42
CA CYS A 46 -4.05 -11.69 0.46
C CYS A 46 -4.33 -11.35 1.92
N ASP A 47 -3.85 -12.21 2.78
CA ASP A 47 -3.66 -11.88 4.19
C ASP A 47 -2.21 -11.43 4.42
N LEU A 48 -2.05 -10.15 4.69
CA LEU A 48 -0.80 -9.47 5.02
C LEU A 48 -0.90 -8.85 6.43
N THR A 49 -1.73 -9.43 7.29
CA THR A 49 -1.88 -8.97 8.68
C THR A 49 -0.52 -8.89 9.34
N ASP A 50 -0.28 -7.77 10.04
CA ASP A 50 0.96 -7.46 10.76
C ASP A 50 2.24 -7.55 9.91
N ALA A 51 2.15 -7.54 8.58
CA ALA A 51 3.31 -7.63 7.70
C ALA A 51 4.29 -6.46 7.89
N ALA A 52 5.59 -6.76 7.92
CA ALA A 52 6.67 -5.78 8.02
C ALA A 52 7.10 -5.32 6.61
N LEU A 53 6.50 -4.25 6.10
CA LEU A 53 6.71 -3.69 4.77
C LEU A 53 7.25 -2.25 4.80
N ALA A 54 7.86 -1.84 5.92
CA ALA A 54 8.40 -0.49 6.07
C ALA A 54 9.47 -0.18 5.02
N GLY A 55 9.34 0.98 4.36
CA GLY A 55 10.26 1.42 3.31
C GLY A 55 10.25 0.61 2.02
N ALA A 56 9.31 -0.34 1.85
CA ALA A 56 9.23 -1.16 0.64
C ALA A 56 8.86 -0.34 -0.60
N ASP A 57 9.41 -0.71 -1.76
CA ASP A 57 8.95 -0.19 -3.06
C ASP A 57 7.76 -1.04 -3.54
N LEU A 58 6.59 -0.47 -3.42
CA LEU A 58 5.30 -1.08 -3.76
C LEU A 58 4.53 -0.21 -4.75
N ARG A 59 5.24 0.55 -5.58
CA ARG A 59 4.64 1.48 -6.55
C ARG A 59 3.71 0.76 -7.52
N GLY A 60 2.46 1.27 -7.59
CA GLY A 60 1.42 0.69 -8.43
C GLY A 60 1.01 -0.73 -8.04
N ALA A 61 1.25 -1.14 -6.80
CA ALA A 61 0.86 -2.46 -6.30
C ALA A 61 -0.67 -2.60 -6.21
N ASP A 62 -1.16 -3.84 -6.39
CA ASP A 62 -2.58 -4.14 -6.33
C ASP A 62 -2.91 -4.96 -5.07
N PHE A 63 -3.51 -4.29 -4.09
CA PHE A 63 -3.96 -4.84 -2.81
C PHE A 63 -5.49 -4.92 -2.71
N GLN A 64 -6.19 -4.96 -3.84
CA GLN A 64 -7.65 -5.01 -3.84
C GLN A 64 -8.17 -6.16 -2.96
N ASN A 65 -9.07 -5.84 -2.01
CA ASN A 65 -9.63 -6.77 -1.03
C ASN A 65 -8.58 -7.47 -0.12
N ALA A 66 -7.34 -6.99 -0.05
CA ALA A 66 -6.33 -7.55 0.84
C ALA A 66 -6.59 -7.18 2.30
N ASN A 67 -6.13 -8.02 3.21
CA ASN A 67 -6.09 -7.72 4.64
C ASN A 67 -4.68 -7.29 5.04
N LEU A 68 -4.50 -6.01 5.34
CA LEU A 68 -3.25 -5.39 5.80
C LEU A 68 -3.38 -4.89 7.26
N SER A 69 -4.35 -5.44 8.00
CA SER A 69 -4.60 -4.97 9.38
C SER A 69 -3.35 -5.11 10.24
N GLY A 70 -2.97 -4.04 10.92
CA GLY A 70 -1.78 -3.99 11.77
C GLY A 70 -0.44 -3.95 11.02
N ALA A 71 -0.42 -4.05 9.69
CA ALA A 71 0.82 -4.05 8.92
C ALA A 71 1.61 -2.74 9.08
N ASN A 72 2.92 -2.82 8.99
CA ASN A 72 3.81 -1.67 8.99
C ASN A 72 4.27 -1.36 7.56
N LEU A 73 3.72 -0.30 6.98
CA LEU A 73 4.04 0.26 5.65
C LEU A 73 4.65 1.66 5.78
N SER A 74 5.17 2.01 6.95
CA SER A 74 5.77 3.34 7.16
C SER A 74 6.89 3.60 6.15
N LYS A 75 6.93 4.81 5.60
CA LYS A 75 7.92 5.22 4.59
C LYS A 75 7.93 4.39 3.30
N ALA A 76 6.95 3.50 3.08
CA ALA A 76 6.86 2.74 1.85
C ALA A 76 6.59 3.66 0.65
N ASP A 77 7.13 3.31 -0.50
CA ASP A 77 6.80 3.95 -1.76
C ASP A 77 5.63 3.21 -2.42
N LEU A 78 4.45 3.75 -2.25
CA LEU A 78 3.16 3.29 -2.77
C LEU A 78 2.61 4.26 -3.83
N SER A 79 3.50 5.04 -4.41
CA SER A 79 3.15 6.02 -5.44
C SER A 79 2.75 5.35 -6.76
N GLN A 80 2.37 6.16 -7.72
CA GLN A 80 2.04 5.69 -9.05
C GLN A 80 3.28 5.12 -9.76
N ARG A 81 3.11 4.00 -10.46
CA ARG A 81 4.13 3.41 -11.33
C ARG A 81 3.85 3.80 -12.78
N PRO A 82 4.68 4.63 -13.40
CA PRO A 82 4.54 4.95 -14.82
C PRO A 82 4.92 3.73 -15.68
N LEU A 83 4.13 3.45 -16.70
CA LEU A 83 4.40 2.52 -17.78
C LEU A 83 4.33 3.28 -19.12
N GLU A 84 4.87 2.73 -20.19
CA GLU A 84 4.97 3.42 -21.49
C GLU A 84 3.63 4.03 -22.01
N LYS A 85 2.50 3.38 -21.75
CA LYS A 85 1.16 3.80 -22.26
C LYS A 85 0.14 4.09 -21.17
N ARG A 86 0.47 3.90 -19.89
CA ARG A 86 -0.46 4.09 -18.76
C ARG A 86 0.31 4.29 -17.47
N THR A 87 -0.37 4.80 -16.45
CA THR A 87 0.13 4.87 -15.08
C THR A 87 -0.66 3.88 -14.23
N LEU A 88 0.03 3.06 -13.45
CA LEU A 88 -0.61 2.20 -12.46
C LEU A 88 -0.61 2.92 -11.11
N SER A 89 -1.78 3.14 -10.56
CA SER A 89 -1.95 3.60 -9.17
C SER A 89 -1.94 2.42 -8.22
N THR A 90 -1.36 2.59 -7.04
CA THR A 90 -1.50 1.59 -6.00
C THR A 90 -2.97 1.46 -5.61
N ASN A 91 -3.48 0.24 -5.59
CA ASN A 91 -4.90 -0.04 -5.44
C ASN A 91 -5.19 -0.73 -4.10
N PHE A 92 -5.88 -0.02 -3.21
CA PHE A 92 -6.39 -0.50 -1.92
C PHE A 92 -7.91 -0.60 -1.90
N GLU A 93 -8.56 -0.69 -3.06
CA GLU A 93 -10.02 -0.80 -3.11
C GLU A 93 -10.51 -1.94 -2.21
N SER A 94 -11.44 -1.61 -1.30
CA SER A 94 -12.02 -2.55 -0.34
C SER A 94 -11.00 -3.27 0.56
N ALA A 95 -9.76 -2.83 0.63
CA ALA A 95 -8.74 -3.41 1.50
C ALA A 95 -9.02 -3.10 2.97
N ASN A 96 -8.67 -4.02 3.85
CA ASN A 96 -8.66 -3.80 5.29
C ASN A 96 -7.30 -3.26 5.75
N LEU A 97 -7.26 -1.97 6.08
CA LEU A 97 -6.09 -1.24 6.57
C LEU A 97 -6.23 -0.83 8.04
N LYS A 98 -7.09 -1.51 8.80
CA LYS A 98 -7.32 -1.19 10.20
C LYS A 98 -6.02 -1.26 11.00
N LYS A 99 -5.71 -0.19 11.76
CA LYS A 99 -4.49 -0.05 12.58
C LYS A 99 -3.17 -0.19 11.80
N THR A 100 -3.21 -0.11 10.47
CA THR A 100 -2.02 -0.11 9.62
C THR A 100 -1.20 1.15 9.86
N ASN A 101 0.12 1.02 9.89
CA ASN A 101 1.02 2.17 9.91
C ASN A 101 1.45 2.53 8.48
N LEU A 102 0.98 3.67 7.99
CA LEU A 102 1.29 4.28 6.69
C LEU A 102 1.97 5.65 6.87
N SER A 103 2.57 5.91 8.04
CA SER A 103 3.22 7.20 8.30
C SER A 103 4.35 7.45 7.31
N GLU A 104 4.44 8.69 6.83
CA GLU A 104 5.45 9.15 5.86
C GLU A 104 5.47 8.34 4.53
N ALA A 105 4.46 7.50 4.26
CA ALA A 105 4.38 6.75 3.01
C ALA A 105 4.07 7.66 1.82
N LYS A 106 4.59 7.32 0.64
CA LYS A 106 4.23 8.00 -0.61
C LYS A 106 3.02 7.29 -1.20
N LEU A 107 1.87 7.94 -1.21
CA LEU A 107 0.56 7.41 -1.60
C LEU A 107 -0.13 8.28 -2.64
N ASN A 108 0.64 9.11 -3.35
CA ASN A 108 0.08 10.01 -4.36
C ASN A 108 -0.65 9.23 -5.45
N GLY A 109 -1.91 9.62 -5.68
CA GLY A 109 -2.81 8.97 -6.63
C GLY A 109 -3.27 7.56 -6.25
N ALA A 110 -3.06 7.09 -5.01
CA ALA A 110 -3.53 5.78 -4.55
C ALA A 110 -5.07 5.72 -4.50
N ASN A 111 -5.61 4.53 -4.77
CA ASN A 111 -7.05 4.26 -4.73
C ASN A 111 -7.43 3.55 -3.42
N PHE A 112 -8.19 4.25 -2.56
CA PHE A 112 -8.74 3.72 -1.31
C PHE A 112 -10.28 3.61 -1.37
N LEU A 113 -10.86 3.46 -2.56
CA LEU A 113 -12.32 3.32 -2.71
C LEU A 113 -12.85 2.21 -1.80
N ASN A 114 -13.84 2.52 -0.96
CA ASN A 114 -14.45 1.57 0.00
C ASN A 114 -13.47 0.93 1.00
N ALA A 115 -12.24 1.42 1.14
CA ALA A 115 -11.25 0.83 2.05
C ALA A 115 -11.61 1.06 3.53
N PHE A 116 -11.17 0.15 4.40
CA PHE A 116 -11.36 0.20 5.84
C PHE A 116 -10.09 0.71 6.52
N LEU A 117 -10.02 2.03 6.77
CA LEU A 117 -8.85 2.74 7.33
C LEU A 117 -9.04 3.11 8.82
N ARG A 118 -9.85 2.35 9.54
CA ARG A 118 -10.11 2.64 10.95
C ARG A 118 -8.82 2.59 11.78
N ASP A 119 -8.57 3.64 12.57
CA ASP A 119 -7.41 3.75 13.45
C ASP A 119 -6.06 3.65 12.69
N THR A 120 -6.04 3.91 11.38
CA THR A 120 -4.82 3.89 10.53
C THR A 120 -3.98 5.13 10.81
N ASN A 121 -2.66 4.95 10.91
CA ASN A 121 -1.72 6.06 11.00
C ASN A 121 -1.24 6.47 9.59
N LEU A 122 -1.64 7.67 9.15
CA LEU A 122 -1.26 8.31 7.89
C LEU A 122 -0.47 9.61 8.12
N GLU A 123 0.11 9.78 9.32
CA GLU A 123 0.84 10.99 9.69
C GLU A 123 1.98 11.26 8.71
N GLY A 124 2.02 12.49 8.17
CA GLY A 124 3.05 12.93 7.23
C GLY A 124 3.02 12.24 5.86
N ALA A 125 2.03 11.40 5.55
CA ALA A 125 1.95 10.72 4.25
C ALA A 125 1.68 11.71 3.11
N ASP A 126 2.17 11.39 1.90
CA ASP A 126 1.80 12.09 0.69
C ASP A 126 0.60 11.41 0.03
N LEU A 127 -0.58 12.00 0.20
CA LEU A 127 -1.87 11.53 -0.30
C LEU A 127 -2.38 12.40 -1.46
N SER A 128 -1.50 13.17 -2.09
CA SER A 128 -1.88 14.07 -3.18
C SER A 128 -2.59 13.29 -4.31
N GLY A 129 -3.79 13.72 -4.67
CA GLY A 129 -4.61 13.06 -5.69
C GLY A 129 -5.17 11.68 -5.31
N ALA A 130 -4.99 11.20 -4.08
CA ALA A 130 -5.55 9.92 -3.63
C ALA A 130 -7.08 9.97 -3.56
N SER A 131 -7.73 8.81 -3.79
CA SER A 131 -9.18 8.68 -3.69
C SER A 131 -9.56 7.90 -2.44
N PHE A 132 -10.28 8.54 -1.51
CA PHE A 132 -10.89 7.94 -0.32
C PHE A 132 -12.41 7.85 -0.44
N SER A 133 -12.95 7.86 -1.67
CA SER A 133 -14.39 7.83 -1.86
C SER A 133 -15.01 6.63 -1.13
N ALA A 134 -16.04 6.89 -0.31
CA ALA A 134 -16.71 5.90 0.53
C ALA A 134 -15.79 5.13 1.51
N ALA A 135 -14.56 5.56 1.74
CA ALA A 135 -13.65 4.93 2.69
C ALA A 135 -14.06 5.20 4.14
N ASN A 136 -13.70 4.28 5.05
CA ASN A 136 -13.92 4.44 6.48
C ASN A 136 -12.62 4.85 7.18
N LEU A 137 -12.47 6.14 7.46
CA LEU A 137 -11.32 6.76 8.11
C LEU A 137 -11.54 6.98 9.62
N LYS A 138 -12.55 6.36 10.22
CA LYS A 138 -12.84 6.56 11.65
C LYS A 138 -11.60 6.36 12.52
N GLY A 139 -11.24 7.39 13.31
CA GLY A 139 -10.08 7.37 14.20
C GLY A 139 -8.73 7.41 13.49
N ALA A 140 -8.67 7.61 12.18
CA ALA A 140 -7.41 7.71 11.46
C ALA A 140 -6.65 8.99 11.81
N ASN A 141 -5.32 8.94 11.75
CA ASN A 141 -4.44 10.09 11.96
C ASN A 141 -3.84 10.56 10.63
N LEU A 142 -4.30 11.71 10.13
CA LEU A 142 -3.81 12.38 8.91
C LEU A 142 -2.90 13.58 9.22
N LYS A 143 -2.49 13.78 10.48
CA LYS A 143 -1.71 14.95 10.87
C LYS A 143 -0.50 15.15 9.97
N GLY A 144 -0.36 16.36 9.41
CA GLY A 144 0.75 16.71 8.53
C GLY A 144 0.74 16.00 7.17
N ALA A 145 -0.28 15.20 6.84
CA ALA A 145 -0.41 14.58 5.53
C ALA A 145 -0.67 15.62 4.43
N LYS A 146 -0.11 15.39 3.23
CA LYS A 146 -0.41 16.20 2.04
C LYS A 146 -1.65 15.63 1.36
N MET A 147 -2.70 16.45 1.19
CA MET A 147 -3.97 16.01 0.63
C MET A 147 -4.42 16.84 -0.59
N ASP A 148 -3.49 17.47 -1.30
CA ASP A 148 -3.80 18.28 -2.49
C ASP A 148 -4.52 17.44 -3.54
N GLY A 149 -5.75 17.82 -3.89
CA GLY A 149 -6.57 17.08 -4.85
C GLY A 149 -7.06 15.71 -4.39
N ALA A 150 -6.91 15.35 -3.12
CA ALA A 150 -7.50 14.13 -2.57
C ALA A 150 -9.02 14.19 -2.55
N LYS A 151 -9.68 13.06 -2.82
CA LYS A 151 -11.15 12.93 -2.88
C LYS A 151 -11.67 12.23 -1.64
N LEU A 152 -12.63 12.85 -0.95
CA LEU A 152 -13.23 12.36 0.30
C LEU A 152 -14.74 12.15 0.19
N GLU A 153 -15.31 12.09 -1.02
CA GLU A 153 -16.76 11.95 -1.23
C GLU A 153 -17.31 10.70 -0.53
N GLY A 154 -18.23 10.88 0.40
CA GLY A 154 -18.83 9.79 1.16
C GLY A 154 -17.90 9.10 2.18
N ALA A 155 -16.69 9.62 2.39
CA ALA A 155 -15.80 9.10 3.42
C ALA A 155 -16.35 9.36 4.83
N LYS A 156 -16.14 8.38 5.74
CA LYS A 156 -16.51 8.51 7.16
C LYS A 156 -15.31 9.01 7.95
N LEU A 157 -15.41 10.21 8.53
CA LEU A 157 -14.31 10.91 9.20
C LEU A 157 -14.47 11.00 10.72
N CYS A 158 -15.31 10.16 11.32
CA CYS A 158 -15.60 10.17 12.75
C CYS A 158 -14.31 10.06 13.60
N ASN A 159 -14.03 11.05 14.45
CA ASN A 159 -12.81 11.15 15.26
C ASN A 159 -11.50 11.08 14.40
N THR A 160 -11.52 11.55 13.17
CA THR A 160 -10.33 11.61 12.31
C THR A 160 -9.52 12.86 12.60
N ILE A 161 -8.21 12.70 12.84
CA ILE A 161 -7.28 13.82 12.96
C ILE A 161 -6.93 14.28 11.54
N MET A 162 -7.27 15.51 11.19
CA MET A 162 -7.04 16.11 9.88
C MET A 162 -5.60 16.64 9.75
N PRO A 163 -5.14 17.01 8.55
CA PRO A 163 -3.75 17.45 8.32
C PRO A 163 -3.29 18.61 9.19
N ASP A 164 -4.17 19.52 9.54
CA ASP A 164 -3.92 20.66 10.42
C ASP A 164 -3.95 20.33 11.92
N GLY A 165 -4.23 19.08 12.26
CA GLY A 165 -4.37 18.57 13.63
C GLY A 165 -5.76 18.75 14.23
N SER A 166 -6.73 19.33 13.53
CA SER A 166 -8.12 19.38 13.96
C SER A 166 -8.76 17.99 13.95
N VAL A 167 -9.80 17.79 14.76
CA VAL A 167 -10.58 16.55 14.76
C VAL A 167 -11.84 16.76 13.92
N ASN A 168 -12.07 15.85 12.98
CA ASN A 168 -13.28 15.83 12.16
C ASN A 168 -14.21 14.70 12.61
N ASP A 169 -15.43 15.07 12.97
CA ASP A 169 -16.46 14.14 13.49
C ASP A 169 -17.58 13.88 12.46
N SER A 170 -17.40 14.29 11.22
CA SER A 170 -18.39 14.02 10.18
C SER A 170 -18.52 12.52 9.90
N GLY A 171 -19.75 12.04 9.79
CA GLY A 171 -20.02 10.62 9.57
C GLY A 171 -19.95 9.75 10.83
N CYS A 172 -19.97 10.33 12.04
CA CYS A 172 -20.28 9.63 13.27
C CYS A 172 -21.77 9.28 13.33
#